data_81be5cbcb963ad64eaea5073869879a3
#
_entry.id   81be5cbcb963ad64eaea5073869879a3
#
_cell.length_a   1.000
_cell.length_b   1.000
_cell.length_c   1.000
_cell.angle_alpha   90.00
_cell.angle_beta   90.00
_cell.angle_gamma   90.00
#
_symmetry.space_group_name_H-M   'P 1'
#
loop_
_entity.id
_entity.type
_entity.pdbx_description
1 polymer ?
#
loop_
_entity_poly.entity_id
_entity_poly.type
_entity_poly.pdbx_seq_one_letter_code
_entity_poly.pdbx_strand_id
1 'polypeptide(L)'
;MIAGVAWPDAVIVIVLAIATYKGYARGFVSELGGAVAVTAALVTPWFYNGFLDAQIEGVTKLGPGSAHVIGMFGTGLLTYVAILVVARLLGAVARLPVLGLGNALGGAAVGFVKGAILLWLVLFIALFFPLSPDIRAGLHESRLAPYLVTYDSTIDDAMLSTIPWFARPFVMPYFRRHHL
;
A
#
# COMPACT_ATOMS: atom_id res chain seq x y z
N MET A 1 2.97 -19.31 24.10
CA MET A 1 2.39 -20.23 23.11
C MET A 1 0.90 -20.36 23.41
N ILE A 2 0.04 -19.82 22.58
CA ILE A 2 -1.40 -20.06 22.65
C ILE A 2 -1.67 -21.22 21.70
N ALA A 3 -1.89 -22.43 22.26
CA ALA A 3 -2.35 -23.65 21.56
C ALA A 3 -1.60 -24.01 20.25
N GLY A 4 -0.27 -23.96 20.23
CA GLY A 4 0.53 -24.41 19.06
C GLY A 4 0.56 -23.46 17.85
N VAL A 5 0.02 -22.25 17.99
CA VAL A 5 0.07 -21.21 16.95
C VAL A 5 1.17 -20.22 17.32
N ALA A 6 2.09 -19.96 16.37
CA ALA A 6 3.09 -18.92 16.55
C ALA A 6 2.39 -17.56 16.63
N TRP A 7 2.88 -16.67 17.49
CA TRP A 7 2.26 -15.34 17.67
C TRP A 7 2.17 -14.52 16.37
N PRO A 8 3.13 -14.60 15.39
CA PRO A 8 3.00 -13.87 14.15
C PRO A 8 1.84 -14.36 13.29
N ASP A 9 1.54 -15.68 13.32
CA ASP A 9 0.38 -16.23 12.60
C ASP A 9 -0.92 -15.61 13.12
N ALA A 10 -1.04 -15.47 14.44
CA ALA A 10 -2.21 -14.83 15.05
C ALA A 10 -2.34 -13.36 14.59
N VAL A 11 -1.24 -12.61 14.57
CA VAL A 11 -1.22 -11.22 14.09
C VAL A 11 -1.61 -11.14 12.61
N ILE A 12 -1.04 -11.99 11.75
CA ILE A 12 -1.35 -12.05 10.31
C ILE A 12 -2.84 -12.32 10.10
N VAL A 13 -3.38 -13.33 10.78
CA VAL A 13 -4.80 -13.69 10.64
C VAL A 13 -5.71 -12.56 11.12
N ILE A 14 -5.40 -11.92 12.26
CA ILE A 14 -6.18 -10.79 12.77
C ILE A 14 -6.17 -9.62 11.79
N VAL A 15 -5.02 -9.25 11.26
CA VAL A 15 -4.90 -8.14 10.30
C VAL A 15 -5.66 -8.45 9.01
N LEU A 16 -5.52 -9.67 8.48
CA LEU A 16 -6.27 -10.10 7.29
C LEU A 16 -7.79 -10.14 7.55
N ALA A 17 -8.22 -10.63 8.70
CA ALA A 17 -9.63 -10.65 9.07
C ALA A 17 -10.21 -9.22 9.17
N ILE A 18 -9.48 -8.30 9.81
CA ILE A 18 -9.89 -6.89 9.90
C ILE A 18 -9.94 -6.24 8.51
N ALA A 19 -8.94 -6.48 7.66
CA ALA A 19 -8.90 -5.93 6.31
C ALA A 19 -10.05 -6.46 5.45
N THR A 20 -10.32 -7.76 5.52
CA THR A 20 -11.43 -8.44 4.84
C THR A 20 -12.77 -7.89 5.31
N TYR A 21 -12.98 -7.78 6.62
CA TYR A 21 -14.21 -7.24 7.19
C TYR A 21 -14.44 -5.79 6.79
N LYS A 22 -13.41 -4.95 6.83
CA LYS A 22 -13.50 -3.56 6.37
C LYS A 22 -13.82 -3.48 4.88
N GLY A 23 -13.22 -4.36 4.06
CA GLY A 23 -13.53 -4.46 2.64
C GLY A 23 -14.97 -4.88 2.39
N TYR A 24 -15.46 -5.90 3.12
CA TYR A 24 -16.86 -6.33 3.10
C TYR A 24 -17.83 -5.18 3.43
N ALA A 25 -17.56 -4.46 4.53
CA ALA A 25 -18.42 -3.37 4.98
C ALA A 25 -18.45 -2.16 4.01
N ARG A 26 -17.33 -1.90 3.31
CA ARG A 26 -17.24 -0.80 2.34
C ARG A 26 -17.78 -1.17 0.96
N GLY A 27 -17.62 -2.42 0.57
CA GLY A 27 -17.99 -2.95 -0.73
C GLY A 27 -16.92 -2.72 -1.81
N PHE A 28 -17.02 -3.53 -2.87
CA PHE A 28 -16.07 -3.58 -3.99
C PHE A 28 -15.85 -2.22 -4.66
N VAL A 29 -16.95 -1.53 -4.98
CA VAL A 29 -16.89 -0.24 -5.70
C VAL A 29 -16.12 0.80 -4.89
N SER A 30 -16.31 0.85 -3.56
CA SER A 30 -15.62 1.79 -2.69
C SER A 30 -14.14 1.43 -2.51
N GLU A 31 -13.80 0.14 -2.37
CA GLU A 31 -12.41 -0.31 -2.23
C GLU A 31 -11.62 -0.12 -3.53
N LEU A 32 -12.22 -0.48 -4.68
CA LEU A 32 -11.59 -0.26 -5.98
C LEU A 32 -11.44 1.23 -6.30
N GLY A 33 -12.48 2.01 -6.02
CA GLY A 33 -12.45 3.47 -6.18
C GLY A 33 -11.35 4.12 -5.34
N GLY A 34 -11.11 3.63 -4.12
CA GLY A 34 -10.00 4.06 -3.29
C GLY A 34 -8.63 3.75 -3.89
N ALA A 35 -8.45 2.55 -4.46
CA ALA A 35 -7.21 2.17 -5.14
C ALA A 35 -6.97 3.04 -6.38
N VAL A 36 -7.99 3.22 -7.22
CA VAL A 36 -7.94 4.10 -8.40
C VAL A 36 -7.62 5.54 -8.00
N ALA A 37 -8.23 6.05 -6.92
CA ALA A 37 -7.98 7.41 -6.43
C ALA A 37 -6.50 7.62 -6.05
N VAL A 38 -5.89 6.67 -5.33
CA VAL A 38 -4.48 6.75 -4.96
C VAL A 38 -3.58 6.70 -6.20
N THR A 39 -3.82 5.75 -7.10
CA THR A 39 -3.03 5.61 -8.33
C THR A 39 -3.13 6.88 -9.19
N ALA A 40 -4.33 7.39 -9.40
CA ALA A 40 -4.53 8.61 -10.18
C ALA A 40 -3.88 9.83 -9.52
N ALA A 41 -3.97 9.96 -8.19
CA ALA A 41 -3.34 11.05 -7.46
C ALA A 41 -1.81 11.06 -7.58
N LEU A 42 -1.19 9.87 -7.67
CA LEU A 42 0.26 9.74 -7.88
C LEU A 42 0.67 10.02 -9.34
N VAL A 43 -0.19 9.70 -10.28
CA VAL A 43 0.10 9.86 -11.73
C VAL A 43 -0.22 11.26 -12.23
N THR A 44 -1.31 11.89 -11.75
CA THR A 44 -1.76 13.19 -12.22
C THR A 44 -0.70 14.30 -12.11
N PRO A 45 0.13 14.39 -11.05
CA PRO A 45 1.19 15.39 -10.96
C PRO A 45 2.19 15.36 -12.12
N TRP A 46 2.42 14.19 -12.74
CA TRP A 46 3.36 14.09 -13.89
C TRP A 46 2.83 14.79 -15.15
N PHE A 47 1.51 14.99 -15.23
CA PHE A 47 0.87 15.72 -16.31
C PHE A 47 0.62 17.20 -15.98
N TYR A 48 1.05 17.63 -14.78
CA TYR A 48 0.93 19.01 -14.37
C TYR A 48 1.95 19.87 -15.12
N ASN A 49 1.46 20.79 -15.90
CA ASN A 49 2.26 21.68 -16.75
C ASN A 49 2.33 23.13 -16.24
N GLY A 50 2.04 23.35 -14.95
CA GLY A 50 2.16 24.67 -14.34
C GLY A 50 0.96 25.61 -14.52
N PHE A 51 -0.20 25.11 -14.96
CA PHE A 51 -1.36 25.95 -15.26
C PHE A 51 -1.93 26.74 -14.06
N LEU A 52 -1.58 26.37 -12.82
CA LEU A 52 -1.94 27.10 -11.59
C LEU A 52 -0.80 27.92 -11.00
N ASP A 53 0.39 27.88 -11.55
CA ASP A 53 1.60 28.46 -10.93
C ASP A 53 1.42 29.97 -10.74
N ALA A 54 0.96 30.70 -11.76
CA ALA A 54 0.77 32.15 -11.66
C ALA A 54 -0.26 32.54 -10.60
N GLN A 55 -1.32 31.77 -10.44
CA GLN A 55 -2.34 32.00 -9.41
C GLN A 55 -1.80 31.74 -8.01
N ILE A 56 -1.03 30.67 -7.86
CA ILE A 56 -0.39 30.31 -6.57
C ILE A 56 0.63 31.36 -6.18
N GLU A 57 1.49 31.80 -7.10
CA GLU A 57 2.45 32.90 -6.86
C GLU A 57 1.76 34.19 -6.44
N GLY A 58 0.68 34.56 -7.13
CA GLY A 58 -0.09 35.78 -6.82
C GLY A 58 -0.68 35.78 -5.41
N VAL A 59 -1.13 34.62 -4.93
CA VAL A 59 -1.76 34.49 -3.59
C VAL A 59 -0.71 34.27 -2.50
N THR A 60 0.30 33.42 -2.74
CA THR A 60 1.23 32.99 -1.70
C THR A 60 2.49 33.83 -1.64
N LYS A 61 2.81 34.58 -2.68
CA LYS A 61 4.07 35.33 -2.87
C LYS A 61 5.31 34.44 -2.80
N LEU A 62 5.16 33.16 -3.05
CA LEU A 62 6.25 32.18 -3.13
C LEU A 62 6.92 32.26 -4.51
N GLY A 63 8.19 31.88 -4.58
CA GLY A 63 8.88 31.79 -5.88
C GLY A 63 8.34 30.72 -6.79
N PRO A 64 8.63 30.79 -8.13
CA PRO A 64 8.06 29.91 -9.15
C PRO A 64 8.21 28.42 -8.87
N GLY A 65 9.38 28.00 -8.36
CA GLY A 65 9.62 26.59 -8.04
C GLY A 65 8.72 26.07 -6.92
N SER A 66 8.49 26.87 -5.88
CA SER A 66 7.59 26.52 -4.78
C SER A 66 6.13 26.48 -5.23
N ALA A 67 5.72 27.44 -6.06
CA ALA A 67 4.37 27.48 -6.65
C ALA A 67 4.11 26.24 -7.49
N HIS A 68 5.07 25.83 -8.31
CA HIS A 68 4.98 24.61 -9.13
C HIS A 68 4.82 23.36 -8.29
N VAL A 69 5.61 23.18 -7.25
CA VAL A 69 5.50 22.03 -6.32
C VAL A 69 4.12 22.00 -5.65
N ILE A 70 3.64 23.16 -5.16
CA ILE A 70 2.30 23.24 -4.55
C ILE A 70 1.22 22.89 -5.58
N GLY A 71 1.34 23.36 -6.81
CA GLY A 71 0.41 23.07 -7.90
C GLY A 71 0.37 21.56 -8.24
N MET A 72 1.52 20.91 -8.32
CA MET A 72 1.63 19.46 -8.52
C MET A 72 0.92 18.67 -7.41
N PHE A 73 1.25 18.93 -6.15
CA PHE A 73 0.62 18.25 -5.01
C PHE A 73 -0.87 18.57 -4.89
N GLY A 74 -1.23 19.84 -5.11
CA GLY A 74 -2.62 20.29 -5.10
C GLY A 74 -3.47 19.55 -6.15
N THR A 75 -2.94 19.41 -7.37
CA THR A 75 -3.62 18.69 -8.45
C THR A 75 -3.79 17.20 -8.11
N GLY A 76 -2.75 16.55 -7.57
CA GLY A 76 -2.85 15.17 -7.08
C GLY A 76 -3.91 15.01 -5.99
N LEU A 77 -3.92 15.90 -5.00
CA LEU A 77 -4.90 15.89 -3.91
C LEU A 77 -6.33 16.11 -4.42
N LEU A 78 -6.53 17.06 -5.32
CA LEU A 78 -7.84 17.32 -5.94
C LEU A 78 -8.35 16.10 -6.72
N THR A 79 -7.46 15.46 -7.50
CA THR A 79 -7.78 14.21 -8.22
C THR A 79 -8.19 13.12 -7.25
N TYR A 80 -7.45 12.94 -6.16
CA TYR A 80 -7.78 11.97 -5.12
C TYR A 80 -9.18 12.20 -4.55
N VAL A 81 -9.47 13.42 -4.12
CA VAL A 81 -10.77 13.79 -3.53
C VAL A 81 -11.90 13.61 -4.54
N ALA A 82 -11.71 14.07 -5.78
CA ALA A 82 -12.72 13.94 -6.83
C ALA A 82 -13.09 12.47 -7.08
N ILE A 83 -12.10 11.59 -7.25
CA ILE A 83 -12.35 10.17 -7.48
C ILE A 83 -13.00 9.52 -6.26
N LEU A 84 -12.59 9.87 -5.03
CA LEU A 84 -13.22 9.34 -3.82
C LEU A 84 -14.71 9.77 -3.70
N VAL A 85 -15.04 10.98 -4.06
CA VAL A 85 -16.43 11.46 -4.08
C VAL A 85 -17.25 10.64 -5.07
N VAL A 86 -16.77 10.49 -6.31
CA VAL A 86 -17.41 9.66 -7.33
C VAL A 86 -17.55 8.22 -6.86
N ALA A 87 -16.49 7.62 -6.33
CA ALA A 87 -16.52 6.25 -5.83
C ALA A 87 -17.52 6.05 -4.67
N ARG A 88 -17.67 7.04 -3.78
CA ARG A 88 -18.67 7.01 -2.71
C ARG A 88 -20.09 7.07 -3.25
N LEU A 89 -20.34 7.92 -4.23
CA LEU A 89 -21.67 8.04 -4.88
C LEU A 89 -22.03 6.74 -5.58
N LEU A 90 -21.10 6.16 -6.37
CA LEU A 90 -21.30 4.88 -7.02
C LEU A 90 -21.47 3.73 -6.00
N GLY A 91 -20.71 3.75 -4.91
CA GLY A 91 -20.81 2.78 -3.83
C GLY A 91 -22.15 2.82 -3.11
N ALA A 92 -22.79 3.99 -3.00
CA ALA A 92 -24.13 4.12 -2.45
C ALA A 92 -25.18 3.42 -3.34
N VAL A 93 -25.06 3.58 -4.67
CA VAL A 93 -25.91 2.87 -5.64
C VAL A 93 -25.67 1.35 -5.63
N ALA A 94 -24.42 0.93 -5.52
CA ALA A 94 -24.04 -0.51 -5.48
C ALA A 94 -24.50 -1.25 -4.20
N ARG A 95 -25.00 -0.52 -3.19
CA ARG A 95 -25.56 -1.12 -1.97
C ARG A 95 -27.05 -1.46 -2.08
N LEU A 96 -27.68 -1.24 -3.22
CA LEU A 96 -29.06 -1.64 -3.45
C LEU A 96 -29.20 -3.18 -3.30
N PRO A 97 -30.37 -3.68 -2.82
CA PRO A 97 -30.54 -5.09 -2.41
C PRO A 97 -30.10 -6.12 -3.45
N VAL A 98 -30.29 -5.83 -4.73
CA VAL A 98 -29.96 -6.75 -5.83
C VAL A 98 -28.45 -6.91 -6.07
N LEU A 99 -27.66 -5.85 -5.82
CA LEU A 99 -26.21 -5.82 -6.05
C LEU A 99 -25.39 -5.95 -4.76
N GLY A 100 -26.06 -5.84 -3.60
CA GLY A 100 -25.41 -5.67 -2.30
C GLY A 100 -24.48 -6.82 -1.91
N LEU A 101 -24.88 -8.08 -2.09
CA LEU A 101 -24.07 -9.25 -1.73
C LEU A 101 -22.82 -9.37 -2.61
N GLY A 102 -22.95 -9.22 -3.92
CA GLY A 102 -21.82 -9.27 -4.85
C GLY A 102 -20.82 -8.15 -4.56
N ASN A 103 -21.31 -6.93 -4.31
CA ASN A 103 -20.48 -5.79 -3.93
C ASN A 103 -19.77 -6.02 -2.59
N ALA A 104 -20.44 -6.59 -1.59
CA ALA A 104 -19.84 -6.87 -0.28
C ALA A 104 -18.78 -8.00 -0.36
N LEU A 105 -19.06 -9.08 -1.07
CA LEU A 105 -18.10 -10.17 -1.26
C LEU A 105 -16.88 -9.73 -2.09
N GLY A 106 -17.12 -8.99 -3.16
CA GLY A 106 -16.04 -8.38 -3.95
C GLY A 106 -15.20 -7.42 -3.10
N GLY A 107 -15.83 -6.63 -2.25
CA GLY A 107 -15.15 -5.76 -1.30
C GLY A 107 -14.30 -6.53 -0.29
N ALA A 108 -14.81 -7.67 0.23
CA ALA A 108 -14.05 -8.55 1.11
C ALA A 108 -12.80 -9.10 0.42
N ALA A 109 -12.92 -9.56 -0.83
CA ALA A 109 -11.79 -10.06 -1.61
C ALA A 109 -10.72 -8.98 -1.85
N VAL A 110 -11.12 -7.78 -2.25
CA VAL A 110 -10.20 -6.63 -2.42
C VAL A 110 -9.56 -6.25 -1.09
N GLY A 111 -10.34 -6.22 0.00
CA GLY A 111 -9.84 -5.95 1.34
C GLY A 111 -8.80 -6.97 1.81
N PHE A 112 -9.04 -8.27 1.53
CA PHE A 112 -8.09 -9.34 1.81
C PHE A 112 -6.78 -9.15 1.05
N VAL A 113 -6.85 -8.96 -0.27
CA VAL A 113 -5.66 -8.76 -1.13
C VAL A 113 -4.86 -7.54 -0.69
N LYS A 114 -5.53 -6.43 -0.43
CA LYS A 114 -4.90 -5.20 0.08
C LYS A 114 -4.25 -5.41 1.45
N GLY A 115 -4.91 -6.16 2.34
CA GLY A 115 -4.36 -6.55 3.64
C GLY A 115 -3.11 -7.42 3.50
N ALA A 116 -3.13 -8.38 2.58
CA ALA A 116 -1.98 -9.24 2.28
C ALA A 116 -0.80 -8.45 1.70
N ILE A 117 -1.05 -7.53 0.76
CA ILE A 117 -0.03 -6.64 0.19
C ILE A 117 0.58 -5.75 1.28
N LEU A 118 -0.26 -5.18 2.16
CA LEU A 118 0.22 -4.34 3.25
C LEU A 118 1.08 -5.12 4.24
N LEU A 119 0.65 -6.33 4.62
CA LEU A 119 1.42 -7.22 5.49
C LEU A 119 2.75 -7.62 4.83
N TRP A 120 2.72 -8.00 3.55
CA TRP A 120 3.92 -8.27 2.79
C TRP A 120 4.88 -7.09 2.82
N LEU A 121 4.40 -5.88 2.53
CA LEU A 121 5.22 -4.67 2.53
C LEU A 121 5.81 -4.38 3.92
N VAL A 122 5.00 -4.51 4.98
CA VAL A 122 5.46 -4.28 6.36
C VAL A 122 6.52 -5.30 6.76
N LEU A 123 6.29 -6.59 6.49
CA LEU A 123 7.26 -7.65 6.79
C LEU A 123 8.53 -7.49 5.94
N PHE A 124 8.38 -7.20 4.65
CA PHE A 124 9.48 -6.93 3.74
C PHE A 124 10.38 -5.81 4.28
N ILE A 125 9.80 -4.66 4.62
CA ILE A 125 10.56 -3.53 5.17
C ILE A 125 11.16 -3.89 6.54
N ALA A 126 10.39 -4.55 7.41
CA ALA A 126 10.86 -4.91 8.74
C ALA A 126 12.11 -5.82 8.71
N LEU A 127 12.20 -6.72 7.74
CA LEU A 127 13.33 -7.64 7.61
C LEU A 127 14.65 -6.95 7.23
N PHE A 128 14.60 -5.74 6.66
CA PHE A 128 15.82 -4.94 6.44
C PHE A 128 16.41 -4.36 7.72
N PHE A 129 15.61 -4.25 8.78
CA PHE A 129 16.07 -3.73 10.07
C PHE A 129 16.56 -4.86 10.98
N PRO A 130 17.45 -4.58 11.93
CA PRO A 130 17.88 -5.56 12.93
C PRO A 130 16.74 -5.83 13.91
N LEU A 131 15.91 -6.84 13.60
CA LEU A 131 14.85 -7.30 14.48
C LEU A 131 15.43 -7.97 15.73
N SER A 132 14.73 -7.85 16.87
CA SER A 132 15.10 -8.56 18.09
C SER A 132 15.11 -10.09 17.83
N PRO A 133 15.98 -10.85 18.53
CA PRO A 133 16.04 -12.31 18.36
C PRO A 133 14.69 -12.99 18.55
N ASP A 134 13.87 -12.52 19.50
CA ASP A 134 12.56 -13.08 19.79
C ASP A 134 11.56 -12.90 18.64
N ILE A 135 11.57 -11.72 18.00
CA ILE A 135 10.71 -11.45 16.84
C ILE A 135 11.14 -12.34 15.67
N ARG A 136 12.44 -12.44 15.44
CA ARG A 136 12.97 -13.24 14.34
C ARG A 136 12.69 -14.74 14.56
N ALA A 137 12.90 -15.25 15.77
CA ALA A 137 12.54 -16.63 16.13
C ALA A 137 11.04 -16.89 15.91
N GLY A 138 10.17 -15.97 16.35
CA GLY A 138 8.74 -16.09 16.14
C GLY A 138 8.34 -16.10 14.66
N LEU A 139 8.98 -15.30 13.81
CA LEU A 139 8.74 -15.30 12.36
C LEU A 139 9.20 -16.60 11.70
N HIS A 140 10.32 -17.19 12.14
CA HIS A 140 10.78 -18.52 11.66
C HIS A 140 9.85 -19.66 12.08
N GLU A 141 9.23 -19.58 13.27
CA GLU A 141 8.26 -20.56 13.76
C GLU A 141 6.87 -20.38 13.11
N SER A 142 6.61 -19.25 12.46
CA SER A 142 5.34 -18.93 11.79
C SER A 142 5.14 -19.84 10.57
N ARG A 143 3.91 -20.28 10.38
CA ARG A 143 3.50 -21.02 9.18
C ARG A 143 3.07 -20.08 8.04
N LEU A 144 2.58 -18.90 8.38
CA LEU A 144 2.04 -17.93 7.40
C LEU A 144 3.06 -16.91 6.93
N ALA A 145 4.00 -16.50 7.76
CA ALA A 145 5.01 -15.50 7.41
C ALA A 145 5.83 -15.90 6.17
N PRO A 146 6.30 -17.16 6.00
CA PRO A 146 7.00 -17.57 4.79
C PRO A 146 6.18 -17.39 3.50
N TYR A 147 4.87 -17.64 3.54
CA TYR A 147 4.01 -17.45 2.35
C TYR A 147 3.85 -15.97 1.95
N LEU A 148 4.00 -15.06 2.91
CA LEU A 148 3.95 -13.62 2.65
C LEU A 148 5.31 -13.06 2.22
N VAL A 149 6.40 -13.63 2.74
CA VAL A 149 7.76 -13.13 2.51
C VAL A 149 8.61 -14.23 1.85
N THR A 150 7.98 -15.09 1.01
CA THR A 150 8.73 -16.12 0.32
C THR A 150 9.83 -15.47 -0.52
N TYR A 151 11.03 -16.02 -0.38
CA TYR A 151 12.19 -15.75 -1.20
C TYR A 151 11.81 -15.86 -2.69
N ASP A 152 11.55 -14.74 -3.31
CA ASP A 152 11.54 -14.64 -4.75
C ASP A 152 12.85 -13.98 -5.18
N SER A 153 13.83 -14.81 -5.55
CA SER A 153 15.11 -14.37 -6.10
C SER A 153 14.93 -13.33 -7.23
N THR A 154 13.79 -13.37 -7.91
CA THR A 154 13.47 -12.47 -9.00
C THR A 154 13.33 -11.02 -8.53
N ILE A 155 12.73 -10.79 -7.35
CA ILE A 155 12.57 -9.43 -6.78
C ILE A 155 13.93 -8.92 -6.29
N ASP A 156 14.69 -9.77 -5.58
CA ASP A 156 16.01 -9.40 -5.08
C ASP A 156 16.99 -9.14 -6.24
N ASP A 157 16.97 -9.96 -7.29
CA ASP A 157 17.78 -9.77 -8.48
C ASP A 157 17.39 -8.50 -9.24
N ALA A 158 16.11 -8.21 -9.36
CA ALA A 158 15.61 -6.97 -9.97
C ALA A 158 16.05 -5.73 -9.16
N MET A 159 15.93 -5.77 -7.83
CA MET A 159 16.39 -4.70 -6.95
C MET A 159 17.91 -4.54 -7.01
N LEU A 160 18.68 -5.63 -6.94
CA LEU A 160 20.13 -5.60 -7.03
C LEU A 160 20.63 -5.14 -8.40
N SER A 161 19.89 -5.42 -9.49
CA SER A 161 20.24 -4.95 -10.83
C SER A 161 20.14 -3.44 -10.97
N THR A 162 19.21 -2.82 -10.23
CA THR A 162 18.98 -1.36 -10.21
C THR A 162 20.05 -0.63 -9.38
N ILE A 163 20.74 -1.33 -8.46
CA ILE A 163 21.75 -0.73 -7.60
C ILE A 163 23.10 -0.68 -8.35
N PRO A 164 23.74 0.52 -8.43
CA PRO A 164 25.07 0.65 -9.02
C PRO A 164 26.09 -0.30 -8.33
N TRP A 165 26.98 -0.87 -9.13
CA TRP A 165 27.94 -1.88 -8.67
C TRP A 165 28.78 -1.45 -7.44
N PHE A 166 29.13 -0.17 -7.34
CA PHE A 166 29.91 0.39 -6.22
C PHE A 166 29.11 0.48 -4.91
N ALA A 167 27.79 0.54 -4.96
CA ALA A 167 26.90 0.60 -3.79
C ALA A 167 26.51 -0.81 -3.28
N ARG A 168 26.61 -1.84 -4.12
CA ARG A 168 26.27 -3.25 -3.78
C ARG A 168 26.94 -3.77 -2.51
N PRO A 169 28.25 -3.55 -2.25
CA PRO A 169 28.90 -4.05 -1.02
C PRO A 169 28.27 -3.50 0.26
N PHE A 170 27.73 -2.27 0.22
CA PHE A 170 27.09 -1.63 1.36
C PHE A 170 25.67 -2.14 1.59
N VAL A 171 24.99 -2.57 0.54
CA VAL A 171 23.56 -2.97 0.58
C VAL A 171 23.43 -4.49 0.77
N MET A 172 24.36 -5.29 0.26
CA MET A 172 24.37 -6.75 0.37
C MET A 172 24.16 -7.31 1.79
N PRO A 173 24.74 -6.73 2.87
CA PRO A 173 24.50 -7.23 4.23
C PRO A 173 23.03 -7.11 4.65
N TYR A 174 22.31 -6.11 4.13
CA TYR A 174 20.89 -5.90 4.40
C TYR A 174 20.05 -6.92 3.64
N PHE A 175 20.34 -7.19 2.37
CA PHE A 175 19.66 -8.21 1.58
C PHE A 175 19.85 -9.61 2.18
N ARG A 176 21.04 -9.95 2.68
CA ARG A 176 21.28 -11.24 3.37
C ARG A 176 20.46 -11.40 4.66
N ARG A 177 20.05 -10.31 5.30
CA ARG A 177 19.21 -10.33 6.50
C ARG A 177 17.71 -10.44 6.19
N HIS A 178 17.35 -10.18 4.95
CA HIS A 178 15.96 -10.16 4.47
C HIS A 178 15.37 -11.58 4.36
N HIS A 179 16.19 -12.62 4.37
CA HIS A 179 15.72 -14.00 4.29
C HIS A 179 15.31 -14.54 5.66
N LEU A 180 14.11 -15.15 5.70
CA LEU A 180 13.62 -15.97 6.81
C LEU A 180 14.09 -17.41 6.66
#